data_24258af9aae8a585476370a496c3d01d
#
_entry.id   24258af9aae8a585476370a496c3d01d
#
_cell.length_a   1.000
_cell.length_b   1.000
_cell.length_c   1.000
_cell.angle_alpha   90.00
_cell.angle_beta   90.00
_cell.angle_gamma   90.00
#
_symmetry.space_group_name_H-M   'P 1'
#
loop_
_entity.id
_entity.type
_entity.pdbx_description
1 polymer ?
#
loop_
_entity_poly.entity_id
_entity_poly.type
_entity_poly.pdbx_seq_one_letter_code
_entity_poly.pdbx_strand_id
1 'polypeptide(L)'
;RAEHLIRDTFGGLWKTVKRIFKDRRLRLFMLAFFFYIDGVHTIIAMSTSYGTDLGISSTNLVLALLVTQFVAFPSAIAYGRLAGRFGTKKMLFIAVFAYFLITLFAAFFLRSAAEFWVLAICVGLFQGGIQALSRSEFGKLIPKEHANEYYGFFDIFGKYAAIMGTLLVSVF
;
A
#
# COMPACT_ATOMS: atom_id res chain seq x y z
N ARG A 1 8.86 -33.52 -12.72
CA ARG A 1 7.93 -33.14 -11.60
C ARG A 1 7.90 -31.62 -11.37
N ALA A 2 9.06 -30.91 -11.40
CA ALA A 2 9.11 -29.46 -11.18
C ALA A 2 8.45 -28.65 -12.32
N GLU A 3 8.65 -29.03 -13.57
CA GLU A 3 8.08 -28.32 -14.74
C GLU A 3 6.55 -28.41 -14.79
N HIS A 4 5.94 -29.54 -14.39
CA HIS A 4 4.50 -29.66 -14.28
C HIS A 4 3.93 -28.76 -13.18
N LEU A 5 4.57 -28.69 -12.02
CA LEU A 5 4.16 -27.79 -10.93
C LEU A 5 4.21 -26.32 -11.34
N ILE A 6 5.28 -25.91 -12.03
CA ILE A 6 5.44 -24.53 -12.53
C ILE A 6 4.35 -24.20 -13.55
N ARG A 7 4.12 -25.09 -14.52
CA ARG A 7 3.10 -24.89 -15.57
C ARG A 7 1.68 -24.86 -15.00
N ASP A 8 1.38 -25.70 -14.01
CA ASP A 8 0.07 -25.74 -13.36
C ASP A 8 -0.14 -24.48 -12.48
N THR A 9 0.91 -24.00 -11.82
CA THR A 9 0.87 -22.76 -11.04
C THR A 9 0.65 -21.54 -11.93
N PHE A 10 1.40 -21.41 -13.03
CA PHE A 10 1.19 -20.32 -13.99
C PHE A 10 -0.17 -20.41 -14.69
N GLY A 11 -0.63 -21.61 -15.01
CA GLY A 11 -1.96 -21.84 -15.57
C GLY A 11 -3.08 -21.45 -14.59
N GLY A 12 -2.90 -21.72 -13.30
CA GLY A 12 -3.80 -21.29 -12.22
C GLY A 12 -3.83 -19.76 -12.08
N LEU A 13 -2.67 -19.13 -12.02
CA LEU A 13 -2.56 -17.65 -11.95
C LEU A 13 -3.23 -16.98 -13.16
N TRP A 14 -3.01 -17.48 -14.36
CA TRP A 14 -3.63 -16.92 -15.57
C TRP A 14 -5.16 -17.04 -15.57
N LYS A 15 -5.70 -18.16 -15.07
CA LYS A 15 -7.14 -18.33 -14.88
C LYS A 15 -7.68 -17.34 -13.83
N THR A 16 -6.95 -17.13 -12.74
CA THR A 16 -7.30 -16.17 -11.68
C THR A 16 -7.30 -14.73 -12.22
N VAL A 17 -6.28 -14.34 -12.99
CA VAL A 17 -6.24 -13.05 -13.67
C VAL A 17 -7.46 -12.85 -14.56
N LYS A 18 -7.80 -13.82 -15.42
CA LYS A 18 -8.99 -13.74 -16.28
C LYS A 18 -10.28 -13.59 -15.46
N ARG A 19 -10.41 -14.29 -14.34
CA ARG A 19 -11.58 -14.20 -13.46
C ARG A 19 -11.68 -12.80 -12.82
N ILE A 20 -10.57 -12.24 -12.34
CA ILE A 20 -10.51 -10.88 -11.77
C ILE A 20 -10.94 -9.84 -12.81
N PHE A 21 -10.41 -9.93 -14.04
CA PHE A 21 -10.77 -9.00 -15.12
C PHE A 21 -12.21 -9.16 -15.60
N LYS A 22 -12.82 -10.33 -15.44
CA LYS A 22 -14.23 -10.57 -15.79
C LYS A 22 -15.19 -10.02 -14.74
N ASP A 23 -14.81 -10.03 -13.46
CA ASP A 23 -15.62 -9.44 -12.38
C ASP A 23 -15.41 -7.93 -12.31
N ARG A 24 -16.48 -7.17 -12.59
CA ARG A 24 -16.45 -5.70 -12.58
C ARG A 24 -16.04 -5.14 -11.21
N ARG A 25 -16.49 -5.74 -10.11
CA ARG A 25 -16.19 -5.26 -8.75
C ARG A 25 -14.73 -5.46 -8.40
N LEU A 26 -14.19 -6.65 -8.66
CA LEU A 26 -12.78 -6.96 -8.46
C LEU A 26 -11.88 -6.10 -9.35
N ARG A 27 -12.22 -5.96 -10.62
CA ARG A 27 -11.46 -5.13 -11.56
C ARG A 27 -11.39 -3.67 -11.12
N LEU A 28 -12.50 -3.06 -10.73
CA LEU A 28 -12.52 -1.67 -10.25
C LEU A 28 -11.75 -1.51 -8.95
N PHE A 29 -11.88 -2.47 -8.03
CA PHE A 29 -11.11 -2.46 -6.80
C PHE A 29 -9.61 -2.57 -7.06
N MET A 30 -9.18 -3.48 -7.94
CA MET A 30 -7.76 -3.65 -8.29
C MET A 30 -7.17 -2.43 -8.99
N LEU A 31 -7.93 -1.76 -9.85
CA LEU A 31 -7.50 -0.48 -10.45
C LEU A 31 -7.34 0.61 -9.39
N ALA A 32 -8.31 0.77 -8.51
CA ALA A 32 -8.21 1.74 -7.42
C ALA A 32 -7.03 1.41 -6.50
N PHE A 33 -6.87 0.14 -6.13
CA PHE A 33 -5.76 -0.36 -5.32
C PHE A 33 -4.41 -0.03 -5.98
N PHE A 34 -4.28 -0.28 -7.27
CA PHE A 34 -3.06 0.04 -8.02
C PHE A 34 -2.66 1.50 -7.83
N PHE A 35 -3.57 2.43 -8.08
CA PHE A 35 -3.25 3.84 -7.99
C PHE A 35 -2.94 4.33 -6.58
N TYR A 36 -3.72 3.94 -5.58
CA TYR A 36 -3.44 4.44 -4.24
C TYR A 36 -2.26 3.74 -3.55
N ILE A 37 -2.02 2.47 -3.82
CA ILE A 37 -0.86 1.77 -3.24
C ILE A 37 0.45 2.22 -3.90
N ASP A 38 0.40 2.49 -5.20
CA ASP A 38 1.50 3.11 -5.93
C ASP A 38 1.85 4.48 -5.33
N GLY A 39 0.85 5.33 -5.11
CA GLY A 39 1.02 6.61 -4.43
C GLY A 39 1.64 6.48 -3.04
N VAL A 40 1.18 5.51 -2.23
CA VAL A 40 1.73 5.24 -0.89
C VAL A 40 3.22 4.89 -0.96
N HIS A 41 3.60 3.98 -1.82
CA HIS A 41 5.00 3.56 -1.95
C HIS A 41 5.89 4.66 -2.54
N THR A 42 5.40 5.40 -3.52
CA THR A 42 6.11 6.53 -4.12
C THR A 42 6.42 7.60 -3.10
N ILE A 43 5.46 7.96 -2.24
CA ILE A 43 5.67 8.95 -1.18
C ILE A 43 6.73 8.50 -0.19
N ILE A 44 6.75 7.23 0.21
CA ILE A 44 7.77 6.69 1.10
C ILE A 44 9.15 6.79 0.44
N ALA A 45 9.27 6.38 -0.82
CA ALA A 45 10.52 6.44 -1.57
C ALA A 45 11.01 7.89 -1.72
N MET A 46 10.13 8.81 -2.13
CA MET A 46 10.47 10.23 -2.27
C MET A 46 10.81 10.88 -0.95
N SER A 47 10.11 10.57 0.13
CA SER A 47 10.40 11.09 1.46
C SER A 47 11.81 10.70 1.92
N THR A 48 12.26 9.50 1.60
CA THR A 48 13.62 9.05 1.91
C THR A 48 14.66 9.84 1.12
N SER A 49 14.44 10.06 -0.19
CA SER A 49 15.31 10.87 -1.02
C SER A 49 15.36 12.32 -0.52
N TYR A 50 14.21 12.91 -0.25
CA TYR A 50 14.10 14.27 0.25
C TYR A 50 14.74 14.44 1.64
N GLY A 51 14.60 13.43 2.51
CA GLY A 51 15.28 13.43 3.81
C GLY A 51 16.81 13.47 3.66
N THR A 52 17.36 12.82 2.65
CA THR A 52 18.78 12.90 2.31
C THR A 52 19.18 14.33 1.88
N ASP A 53 18.36 14.99 1.07
CA ASP A 53 18.58 16.35 0.60
C ASP A 53 18.51 17.37 1.77
N LEU A 54 17.70 17.10 2.77
CA LEU A 54 17.66 17.88 4.02
C LEU A 54 18.88 17.66 4.94
N GLY A 55 19.82 16.80 4.54
CA GLY A 55 21.01 16.48 5.34
C GLY A 55 20.76 15.52 6.49
N ILE A 56 19.63 14.81 6.49
CA ILE A 56 19.34 13.78 7.48
C ILE A 56 20.25 12.57 7.23
N SER A 57 20.98 12.14 8.26
CA SER A 57 21.88 11.00 8.15
C SER A 57 21.13 9.71 7.77
N SER A 58 21.77 8.83 7.03
CA SER A 58 21.20 7.52 6.63
C SER A 58 20.70 6.72 7.84
N THR A 59 21.37 6.80 8.97
CA THR A 59 20.93 6.16 10.22
C THR A 59 19.58 6.70 10.70
N ASN A 60 19.41 8.02 10.67
CA ASN A 60 18.14 8.66 11.06
C ASN A 60 17.01 8.35 10.08
N LEU A 61 17.31 8.23 8.78
CA LEU A 61 16.32 7.81 7.78
C LEU A 61 15.85 6.37 8.03
N VAL A 62 16.76 5.46 8.34
CA VAL A 62 16.41 4.06 8.71
C VAL A 62 15.60 4.05 10.01
N LEU A 63 15.98 4.82 11.01
CA LEU A 63 15.20 4.95 12.26
C LEU A 63 13.80 5.49 12.01
N ALA A 64 13.66 6.50 11.14
CA ALA A 64 12.34 7.02 10.76
C ALA A 64 11.46 5.98 10.07
N LEU A 65 12.04 5.16 9.18
CA LEU A 65 11.33 4.04 8.56
C LEU A 65 10.90 3.00 9.61
N LEU A 66 11.76 2.67 10.58
CA LEU A 66 11.41 1.76 11.67
C LEU A 66 10.28 2.33 12.52
N VAL A 67 10.33 3.60 12.89
CA VAL A 67 9.26 4.28 13.64
C VAL A 67 7.95 4.24 12.85
N THR A 68 7.99 4.47 11.54
CA THR A 68 6.81 4.34 10.67
C THR A 68 6.19 2.95 10.77
N GLN A 69 6.98 1.89 10.75
CA GLN A 69 6.49 0.50 10.87
C GLN A 69 5.96 0.19 12.28
N PHE A 70 6.62 0.67 13.32
CA PHE A 70 6.14 0.51 14.71
C PHE A 70 4.80 1.21 14.93
N VAL A 71 4.59 2.38 14.33
CA VAL A 71 3.30 3.11 14.39
C VAL A 71 2.24 2.45 13.52
N ALA A 72 2.62 1.91 12.36
CA ALA A 72 1.70 1.24 11.44
C ALA A 72 1.04 -0.01 12.05
N PHE A 73 1.76 -0.75 12.89
CA PHE A 73 1.24 -1.97 13.51
C PHE A 73 0.01 -1.72 14.40
N PRO A 74 0.08 -0.89 15.46
CA PRO A 74 -1.11 -0.60 16.29
C PRO A 74 -2.19 0.12 15.50
N SER A 75 -1.81 0.96 14.53
CA SER A 75 -2.75 1.63 13.64
C SER A 75 -3.56 0.62 12.82
N ALA A 76 -2.93 -0.39 12.24
CA ALA A 76 -3.63 -1.45 11.49
C ALA A 76 -4.69 -2.15 12.35
N ILE A 77 -4.38 -2.42 13.63
CA ILE A 77 -5.32 -3.02 14.58
C ILE A 77 -6.49 -2.06 14.88
N ALA A 78 -6.21 -0.78 15.11
CA ALA A 78 -7.22 0.23 15.37
C ALA A 78 -8.17 0.39 14.17
N TYR A 79 -7.62 0.49 12.95
CA TYR A 79 -8.41 0.55 11.72
C TYR A 79 -9.25 -0.72 11.49
N GLY A 80 -8.71 -1.90 11.82
CA GLY A 80 -9.46 -3.15 11.76
C GLY A 80 -10.69 -3.13 12.66
N ARG A 81 -10.56 -2.65 13.90
CA ARG A 81 -11.68 -2.50 14.83
C ARG A 81 -12.70 -1.45 14.37
N LEU A 82 -12.23 -0.30 13.92
CA LEU A 82 -13.09 0.77 13.40
C LEU A 82 -13.82 0.33 12.13
N ALA A 83 -13.19 -0.44 11.27
CA ALA A 83 -13.79 -0.98 10.05
C ALA A 83 -14.92 -1.99 10.37
N GLY A 84 -14.81 -2.73 11.47
CA GLY A 84 -15.88 -3.59 11.98
C GLY A 84 -17.13 -2.78 12.38
N ARG A 85 -16.95 -1.55 12.86
CA ARG A 85 -18.06 -0.68 13.31
C ARG A 85 -18.60 0.22 12.19
N PHE A 86 -17.75 0.79 11.37
CA PHE A 86 -18.12 1.82 10.37
C PHE A 86 -18.12 1.32 8.93
N GLY A 87 -17.64 0.11 8.69
CA GLY A 87 -17.50 -0.48 7.37
C GLY A 87 -16.11 -0.28 6.75
N THR A 88 -15.57 -1.34 6.15
CA THR A 88 -14.21 -1.38 5.61
C THR A 88 -13.99 -0.36 4.47
N LYS A 89 -14.93 -0.23 3.54
CA LYS A 89 -14.84 0.71 2.42
C LYS A 89 -14.75 2.16 2.87
N LYS A 90 -15.59 2.53 3.83
CA LYS A 90 -15.64 3.89 4.38
C LYS A 90 -14.33 4.25 5.08
N MET A 91 -13.84 3.34 5.92
CA MET A 91 -12.57 3.52 6.63
C MET A 91 -11.38 3.55 5.68
N LEU A 92 -11.39 2.72 4.64
CA LEU A 92 -10.35 2.73 3.61
C LEU A 92 -10.34 4.07 2.85
N PHE A 93 -11.50 4.58 2.46
CA PHE A 93 -11.61 5.87 1.79
C PHE A 93 -11.08 7.01 2.67
N ILE A 94 -11.45 7.03 3.95
CA ILE A 94 -10.96 8.03 4.92
C ILE A 94 -9.43 7.94 5.05
N ALA A 95 -8.88 6.74 5.15
CA ALA A 95 -7.44 6.54 5.28
C ALA A 95 -6.68 7.01 4.03
N VAL A 96 -7.15 6.67 2.83
CA VAL A 96 -6.54 7.11 1.56
C VAL A 96 -6.63 8.61 1.40
N PHE A 97 -7.78 9.21 1.73
CA PHE A 97 -7.97 10.67 1.67
C PHE A 97 -7.07 11.42 2.66
N ALA A 98 -6.97 10.93 3.90
CA ALA A 98 -6.06 11.49 4.90
C ALA A 98 -4.59 11.37 4.46
N TYR A 99 -4.22 10.25 3.86
CA TYR A 99 -2.88 10.06 3.30
C TYR A 99 -2.58 11.06 2.16
N PHE A 100 -3.55 11.31 1.31
CA PHE A 100 -3.45 12.34 0.28
C PHE A 100 -3.22 13.74 0.86
N LEU A 101 -3.96 14.11 1.92
CA LEU A 101 -3.75 15.39 2.62
C LEU A 101 -2.36 15.49 3.25
N ILE A 102 -1.86 14.41 3.84
CA ILE A 102 -0.49 14.35 4.40
C ILE A 102 0.54 14.57 3.29
N THR A 103 0.32 14.00 2.12
CA THR A 103 1.19 14.19 0.95
C THR A 103 1.23 15.63 0.50
N LEU A 104 0.07 16.30 0.41
CA LEU A 104 0.00 17.72 0.06
C LEU A 104 0.72 18.58 1.11
N PHE A 105 0.53 18.28 2.39
CA PHE A 105 1.24 18.97 3.46
C PHE A 105 2.76 18.80 3.32
N ALA A 106 3.23 17.58 3.09
CA ALA A 106 4.64 17.29 2.90
C ALA A 106 5.23 18.05 1.69
N ALA A 107 4.50 18.10 0.57
CA ALA A 107 4.96 18.75 -0.65
C ALA A 107 5.15 20.27 -0.47
N PHE A 108 4.32 20.91 0.35
CA PHE A 108 4.34 22.38 0.49
C PHE A 108 5.05 22.88 1.72
N PHE A 109 5.06 22.11 2.81
CA PHE A 109 5.49 22.58 4.13
C PHE A 109 6.71 21.86 4.69
N LEU A 110 7.16 20.76 4.12
CA LEU A 110 8.29 20.00 4.64
C LEU A 110 9.61 20.76 4.40
N ARG A 111 10.22 21.29 5.46
CA ARG A 111 11.45 22.10 5.39
C ARG A 111 12.49 21.76 6.46
N SER A 112 12.13 20.99 7.48
CA SER A 112 13.02 20.69 8.61
C SER A 112 13.01 19.21 8.98
N ALA A 113 14.07 18.76 9.67
CA ALA A 113 14.16 17.40 10.18
C ALA A 113 13.03 17.05 11.17
N ALA A 114 12.59 18.02 11.98
CA ALA A 114 11.50 17.83 12.93
C ALA A 114 10.17 17.54 12.20
N GLU A 115 9.87 18.26 11.13
CA GLU A 115 8.71 18.04 10.28
C GLU A 115 8.77 16.68 9.57
N PHE A 116 9.96 16.23 9.17
CA PHE A 116 10.19 14.91 8.62
C PHE A 116 9.80 13.79 9.60
N TRP A 117 10.16 13.91 10.87
CA TRP A 117 9.76 12.95 11.91
C TRP A 117 8.26 12.93 12.15
N VAL A 118 7.61 14.08 12.17
CA VAL A 118 6.15 14.19 12.25
C VAL A 118 5.49 13.52 11.04
N LEU A 119 6.03 13.75 9.85
CA LEU A 119 5.57 13.10 8.63
C LEU A 119 5.69 11.58 8.71
N ALA A 120 6.81 11.05 9.21
CA ALA A 120 7.02 9.60 9.37
C ALA A 120 5.97 8.96 10.28
N ILE A 121 5.62 9.62 11.39
CA ILE A 121 4.57 9.16 12.30
C ILE A 121 3.19 9.19 11.62
N CYS A 122 2.85 10.30 10.95
CA CYS A 122 1.58 10.44 10.24
C CYS A 122 1.44 9.40 9.12
N VAL A 123 2.48 9.18 8.33
CA VAL A 123 2.52 8.15 7.29
C VAL A 123 2.27 6.77 7.90
N GLY A 124 2.95 6.44 9.00
CA GLY A 124 2.74 5.18 9.71
C GLY A 124 1.31 4.96 10.18
N LEU A 125 0.67 6.01 10.73
CA LEU A 125 -0.72 5.95 11.20
C LEU A 125 -1.72 5.55 10.10
N PHE A 126 -1.56 6.04 8.90
CA PHE A 126 -2.50 5.77 7.81
C PHE A 126 -2.07 4.62 6.90
N GLN A 127 -0.77 4.42 6.69
CA GLN A 127 -0.24 3.33 5.87
C GLN A 127 -0.68 1.95 6.40
N GLY A 128 -0.54 1.72 7.71
CA GLY A 128 -0.96 0.46 8.33
C GLY A 128 -2.46 0.18 8.11
N GLY A 129 -3.29 1.22 8.27
CA GLY A 129 -4.72 1.15 8.01
C GLY A 129 -5.04 0.84 6.54
N ILE A 130 -4.40 1.55 5.61
CA ILE A 130 -4.60 1.35 4.17
C ILE A 130 -4.26 -0.08 3.77
N GLN A 131 -3.11 -0.61 4.18
CA GLN A 131 -2.68 -1.96 3.83
C GLN A 131 -3.60 -3.03 4.42
N ALA A 132 -3.94 -2.92 5.71
CA ALA A 132 -4.81 -3.88 6.39
C ALA A 132 -6.23 -3.88 5.82
N LEU A 133 -6.81 -2.70 5.59
CA LEU A 133 -8.17 -2.56 5.07
C LEU A 133 -8.26 -2.96 3.60
N SER A 134 -7.25 -2.68 2.78
CA SER A 134 -7.20 -3.11 1.38
C SER A 134 -7.23 -4.64 1.28
N ARG A 135 -6.41 -5.31 2.09
CA ARG A 135 -6.38 -6.77 2.14
C ARG A 135 -7.71 -7.36 2.65
N SER A 136 -8.30 -6.73 3.66
CA SER A 136 -9.61 -7.13 4.20
C SER A 136 -10.74 -6.94 3.19
N GLU A 137 -10.78 -5.82 2.49
CA GLU A 137 -11.82 -5.57 1.48
C GLU A 137 -11.67 -6.49 0.27
N PHE A 138 -10.45 -6.73 -0.18
CA PHE A 138 -10.17 -7.71 -1.23
C PHE A 138 -10.66 -9.10 -0.84
N GLY A 139 -10.40 -9.54 0.40
CA GLY A 139 -10.85 -10.81 0.93
C GLY A 139 -12.36 -11.00 0.94
N LYS A 140 -13.14 -9.91 1.00
CA LYS A 140 -14.61 -9.96 0.91
C LYS A 140 -15.12 -10.12 -0.52
N LEU A 141 -14.31 -9.74 -1.50
CA LEU A 141 -14.68 -9.77 -2.92
C LEU A 141 -14.31 -11.08 -3.62
N ILE A 142 -13.41 -11.87 -3.03
CA ILE A 142 -12.89 -13.09 -3.63
C ILE A 142 -13.63 -14.35 -3.15
N PRO A 143 -13.69 -15.43 -3.99
CA PRO A 143 -14.19 -16.72 -3.55
C PRO A 143 -13.25 -17.37 -2.54
N LYS A 144 -13.79 -17.87 -1.44
CA LYS A 144 -13.01 -18.45 -0.33
C LYS A 144 -12.22 -19.70 -0.76
N GLU A 145 -12.75 -20.45 -1.72
CA GLU A 145 -12.17 -21.71 -2.23
C GLU A 145 -10.81 -21.52 -2.92
N HIS A 146 -10.58 -20.34 -3.50
CA HIS A 146 -9.36 -19.97 -4.24
C HIS A 146 -8.60 -18.81 -3.61
N ALA A 147 -8.84 -18.53 -2.33
CA ALA A 147 -8.30 -17.36 -1.64
C ALA A 147 -6.77 -17.22 -1.79
N ASN A 148 -6.03 -18.32 -1.70
CA ASN A 148 -4.56 -18.29 -1.79
C ASN A 148 -4.06 -17.78 -3.16
N GLU A 149 -4.70 -18.22 -4.25
CA GLU A 149 -4.35 -17.78 -5.61
C GLU A 149 -4.63 -16.28 -5.80
N TYR A 150 -5.79 -15.82 -5.31
CA TYR A 150 -6.18 -14.41 -5.40
C TYR A 150 -5.28 -13.51 -4.55
N TYR A 151 -4.94 -13.91 -3.33
CA TYR A 151 -4.01 -13.14 -2.49
C TYR A 151 -2.59 -13.14 -3.06
N GLY A 152 -2.14 -14.24 -3.65
CA GLY A 152 -0.86 -14.29 -4.37
C GLY A 152 -0.81 -13.28 -5.51
N PHE A 153 -1.88 -13.21 -6.31
CA PHE A 153 -2.00 -12.19 -7.36
C PHE A 153 -2.05 -10.77 -6.79
N PHE A 154 -2.80 -10.54 -5.73
CA PHE A 154 -2.90 -9.24 -5.06
C PHE A 154 -1.54 -8.73 -4.58
N ASP A 155 -0.74 -9.59 -3.94
CA ASP A 155 0.57 -9.24 -3.43
C ASP A 155 1.57 -8.94 -4.57
N ILE A 156 1.55 -9.74 -5.64
CA ILE A 156 2.36 -9.50 -6.84
C ILE A 156 1.97 -8.18 -7.50
N PHE A 157 0.69 -7.95 -7.68
CA PHE A 157 0.15 -6.74 -8.32
C PHE A 157 0.51 -5.47 -7.55
N GLY A 158 0.44 -5.51 -6.20
CA GLY A 158 0.87 -4.42 -5.33
C GLY A 158 2.36 -4.11 -5.45
N LYS A 159 3.20 -5.13 -5.60
CA LYS A 159 4.65 -4.95 -5.83
C LYS A 159 4.95 -4.33 -7.19
N TYR A 160 4.24 -4.74 -8.24
CA TYR A 160 4.37 -4.12 -9.56
C TYR A 160 3.92 -2.65 -9.56
N ALA A 161 2.84 -2.32 -8.86
CA ALA A 161 2.42 -0.93 -8.67
C ALA A 161 3.55 -0.10 -8.05
N ALA A 162 4.16 -0.58 -6.96
CA ALA A 162 5.27 0.11 -6.30
C ALA A 162 6.48 0.36 -7.23
N ILE A 163 6.81 -0.59 -8.09
CA ILE A 163 7.89 -0.44 -9.07
C ILE A 163 7.53 0.61 -10.14
N MET A 164 6.31 0.59 -10.63
CA MET A 164 5.83 1.53 -11.65
C MET A 164 5.88 2.98 -11.17
N GLY A 165 5.42 3.25 -9.95
CA GLY A 165 5.47 4.59 -9.38
C GLY A 165 6.88 5.10 -9.19
N THR A 166 7.78 4.27 -8.69
CA THR A 166 9.19 4.63 -8.54
C THR A 166 9.85 4.93 -9.90
N LEU A 167 9.54 4.14 -10.93
CA LEU A 167 10.05 4.39 -12.29
C LEU A 167 9.49 5.70 -12.87
N LEU A 168 8.19 5.96 -12.70
CA LEU A 168 7.60 7.21 -13.18
C LEU A 168 8.28 8.44 -12.57
N VAL A 169 8.55 8.41 -11.26
CA VAL A 169 9.24 9.52 -10.58
C VAL A 169 10.69 9.64 -11.01
N SER A 170 11.38 8.53 -11.34
CA SER A 170 12.78 8.59 -11.77
C SER A 170 12.98 9.20 -13.17
N VAL A 171 11.91 9.31 -13.96
CA VAL A 171 11.93 9.89 -15.33
C VAL A 171 11.70 11.40 -15.30
N PHE A 172 11.11 11.94 -14.23
CA PHE A 172 10.86 13.37 -14.05
C PHE A 172 11.83 14.01 -13.06
#